data_8caad3a83f1896aaef4510bd7ffe8c63
#
_entry.id   8caad3a83f1896aaef4510bd7ffe8c63
#
_cell.length_a   1.000
_cell.length_b   1.000
_cell.length_c   1.000
_cell.angle_alpha   90.00
_cell.angle_beta   90.00
_cell.angle_gamma   90.00
#
_symmetry.space_group_name_H-M   'P 1'
#
loop_
_entity.id
_entity.type
_entity.pdbx_description
1 polymer ?
#
loop_
_entity_poly.entity_id
_entity_poly.type
_entity_poly.pdbx_seq_one_letter_code
_entity_poly.pdbx_strand_id
1 'polypeptide(L)'
;VVTIFSIMSSIMPLMNSLAFVFEQHGIEINYGLARGLGSVAYAIASLVLGHVVESFSPGILPLFYVIFTALLFVVVKMFVLPKGYEKEVVKEDTKQEETEQLSFGKFCMKYKKFILFLVGFVLVYFAHTIINNFFIQIITNIGGTSADMGNAVFVAAMLELPTMAFFTKMSEKINCGTLIKFSILMFCVKHALTYFATNMIMIYLAQVCQMFAYALFVPASVYYVNEKIAVADRVKGQSLVTTSMTLSGVFANFAGGIMLDALGVGHVLLAGVILSIVGAVIVILTTEKV
;
A
#
# COMPACT_ATOMS: atom_id res chain seq x y z
N VAL A 1 -6.10 -10.97 19.29
CA VAL A 1 -6.08 -10.03 18.14
C VAL A 1 -4.70 -10.00 17.49
N VAL A 2 -3.61 -9.68 18.20
CA VAL A 2 -2.24 -9.55 17.65
C VAL A 2 -1.81 -10.83 16.92
N THR A 3 -1.99 -12.00 17.53
CA THR A 3 -1.62 -13.31 16.94
C THR A 3 -2.36 -13.57 15.62
N ILE A 4 -3.67 -13.31 15.59
CA ILE A 4 -4.50 -13.49 14.38
C ILE A 4 -4.02 -12.54 13.28
N PHE A 5 -3.79 -11.27 13.62
CA PHE A 5 -3.32 -10.28 12.66
C PHE A 5 -1.93 -10.60 12.10
N SER A 6 -1.01 -11.11 12.94
CA SER A 6 0.33 -11.54 12.51
C SER A 6 0.26 -12.72 11.54
N ILE A 7 -0.59 -13.72 11.80
CA ILE A 7 -0.80 -14.85 10.89
C ILE A 7 -1.36 -14.36 9.56
N MET A 8 -2.37 -13.46 9.58
CA MET A 8 -2.94 -12.89 8.36
C MET A 8 -1.93 -12.11 7.54
N SER A 9 -1.13 -11.29 8.19
CA SER A 9 -0.11 -10.48 7.52
C SER A 9 0.97 -11.34 6.83
N SER A 10 1.17 -12.57 7.30
CA SER A 10 2.11 -13.52 6.69
C SER A 10 1.56 -14.18 5.41
N ILE A 11 0.26 -14.17 5.19
CA ILE A 11 -0.36 -14.80 4.01
C ILE A 11 0.06 -14.10 2.72
N MET A 12 0.11 -12.77 2.70
CA MET A 12 0.45 -12.00 1.49
C MET A 12 1.86 -12.30 0.94
N PRO A 13 2.93 -12.28 1.75
CA PRO A 13 4.25 -12.68 1.27
C PRO A 13 4.30 -14.12 0.77
N LEU A 14 3.60 -15.04 1.43
CA LEU A 14 3.52 -16.44 1.01
C LEU A 14 2.80 -16.59 -0.34
N MET A 15 1.69 -15.90 -0.54
CA MET A 15 0.98 -15.90 -1.82
C MET A 15 1.81 -15.28 -2.96
N ASN A 16 2.54 -14.21 -2.66
CA ASN A 16 3.45 -13.62 -3.64
C ASN A 16 4.59 -14.59 -4.00
N SER A 17 5.16 -15.30 -3.02
CA SER A 17 6.22 -16.29 -3.28
C SER A 17 5.72 -17.48 -4.10
N LEU A 18 4.44 -17.85 -3.97
CA LEU A 18 3.85 -18.92 -4.76
C LEU A 18 3.90 -18.61 -6.27
N ALA A 19 3.65 -17.37 -6.67
CA ALA A 19 3.76 -16.95 -8.06
C ALA A 19 5.17 -17.21 -8.63
N PHE A 20 6.21 -16.85 -7.88
CA PHE A 20 7.61 -17.10 -8.29
C PHE A 20 7.92 -18.59 -8.41
N VAL A 21 7.35 -19.45 -7.55
CA VAL A 21 7.52 -20.89 -7.68
C VAL A 21 6.97 -21.41 -9.00
N PHE A 22 5.82 -20.92 -9.45
CA PHE A 22 5.26 -21.30 -10.74
C PHE A 22 6.10 -20.76 -11.91
N GLU A 23 6.60 -19.53 -11.85
CA GLU A 23 7.49 -18.96 -12.85
C GLU A 23 8.80 -19.75 -12.97
N GLN A 24 9.40 -20.18 -11.86
CA GLN A 24 10.59 -21.04 -11.86
C GLN A 24 10.40 -22.39 -12.55
N HIS A 25 9.15 -22.85 -12.65
CA HIS A 25 8.78 -24.05 -13.37
C HIS A 25 8.32 -23.77 -14.81
N GLY A 26 8.59 -22.58 -15.36
CA GLY A 26 8.27 -22.21 -16.73
C GLY A 26 6.82 -21.86 -17.00
N ILE A 27 6.02 -21.63 -15.96
CA ILE A 27 4.63 -21.19 -16.09
C ILE A 27 4.59 -19.66 -16.02
N GLU A 28 4.30 -19.01 -17.13
CA GLU A 28 4.16 -17.56 -17.15
C GLU A 28 2.94 -17.13 -16.35
N ILE A 29 3.16 -16.35 -15.29
CA ILE A 29 2.12 -15.73 -14.47
C ILE A 29 2.09 -14.24 -14.73
N ASN A 30 0.94 -13.74 -15.20
CA ASN A 30 0.73 -12.31 -15.26
C ASN A 30 0.44 -11.75 -13.85
N TYR A 31 1.53 -11.49 -13.11
CA TYR A 31 1.46 -10.96 -11.74
C TYR A 31 0.67 -9.64 -11.65
N GLY A 32 0.80 -8.76 -12.65
CA GLY A 32 0.07 -7.49 -12.72
C GLY A 32 -1.45 -7.69 -12.79
N LEU A 33 -1.90 -8.64 -13.63
CA LEU A 33 -3.31 -9.00 -13.74
C LEU A 33 -3.83 -9.62 -12.44
N ALA A 34 -3.09 -10.55 -11.84
CA ALA A 34 -3.45 -11.18 -10.57
C ALA A 34 -3.59 -10.14 -9.45
N ARG A 35 -2.65 -9.20 -9.38
CA ARG A 35 -2.68 -8.09 -8.42
C ARG A 35 -3.88 -7.16 -8.65
N GLY A 36 -4.18 -6.84 -9.92
CA GLY A 36 -5.34 -6.03 -10.31
C GLY A 36 -6.67 -6.69 -9.93
N LEU A 37 -6.82 -7.99 -10.19
CA LEU A 37 -8.00 -8.75 -9.77
C LEU A 37 -8.18 -8.75 -8.25
N GLY A 38 -7.07 -8.79 -7.48
CA GLY A 38 -7.12 -8.64 -6.02
C GLY A 38 -7.68 -7.29 -5.60
N SER A 39 -7.33 -6.19 -6.28
CA SER A 39 -7.89 -4.86 -6.00
C SER A 39 -9.38 -4.78 -6.32
N VAL A 40 -9.83 -5.41 -7.43
CA VAL A 40 -11.27 -5.51 -7.76
C VAL A 40 -12.02 -6.30 -6.69
N ALA A 41 -11.48 -7.46 -6.28
CA ALA A 41 -12.09 -8.26 -5.23
C ALA A 41 -12.20 -7.49 -3.90
N TYR A 42 -11.15 -6.75 -3.54
CA TYR A 42 -11.17 -5.86 -2.36
C TYR A 42 -12.24 -4.77 -2.48
N ALA A 43 -12.37 -4.14 -3.65
CA ALA A 43 -13.38 -3.11 -3.90
C ALA A 43 -14.80 -3.68 -3.71
N ILE A 44 -15.09 -4.83 -4.34
CA ILE A 44 -16.39 -5.50 -4.25
C ILE A 44 -16.67 -5.93 -2.80
N ALA A 45 -15.69 -6.54 -2.13
CA ALA A 45 -15.84 -6.96 -0.74
C ALA A 45 -16.12 -5.77 0.19
N SER A 46 -15.44 -4.65 0.00
CA SER A 46 -15.66 -3.43 0.80
C SER A 46 -17.06 -2.85 0.59
N LEU A 47 -17.53 -2.82 -0.67
CA LEU A 47 -18.88 -2.39 -1.01
C LEU A 47 -19.93 -3.27 -0.34
N VAL A 48 -19.84 -4.59 -0.55
CA VAL A 48 -20.81 -5.56 -0.03
C VAL A 48 -20.81 -5.56 1.50
N LEU A 49 -19.64 -5.67 2.12
CA LEU A 49 -19.53 -5.73 3.58
C LEU A 49 -19.96 -4.41 4.25
N GLY A 50 -19.72 -3.25 3.63
CA GLY A 50 -20.22 -1.96 4.11
C GLY A 50 -21.74 -1.96 4.26
N HIS A 51 -22.47 -2.40 3.22
CA HIS A 51 -23.93 -2.51 3.25
C HIS A 51 -24.44 -3.62 4.18
N VAL A 52 -23.73 -4.73 4.26
CA VAL A 52 -24.08 -5.83 5.20
C VAL A 52 -23.95 -5.38 6.65
N VAL A 53 -22.88 -4.69 7.00
CA VAL A 53 -22.67 -4.15 8.36
C VAL A 53 -23.74 -3.11 8.70
N GLU A 54 -24.13 -2.25 7.76
CA GLU A 54 -25.20 -1.30 7.92
C GLU A 54 -26.55 -1.98 8.21
N SER A 55 -26.84 -3.06 7.48
CA SER A 55 -28.14 -3.76 7.58
C SER A 55 -28.24 -4.67 8.81
N PHE A 56 -27.15 -5.24 9.28
CA PHE A 56 -27.16 -6.21 10.36
C PHE A 56 -26.47 -5.71 11.63
N SER A 57 -25.17 -5.67 11.64
CA SER A 57 -24.27 -5.08 12.67
C SER A 57 -22.81 -5.40 12.36
N PRO A 58 -21.82 -4.70 12.98
CA PRO A 58 -20.40 -5.06 12.86
C PRO A 58 -20.08 -6.48 13.34
N GLY A 59 -20.90 -7.06 14.23
CA GLY A 59 -20.72 -8.43 14.77
C GLY A 59 -20.78 -9.54 13.71
N ILE A 60 -21.26 -9.24 12.49
CA ILE A 60 -21.31 -10.21 11.38
C ILE A 60 -19.95 -10.39 10.69
N LEU A 61 -19.02 -9.43 10.81
CA LEU A 61 -17.72 -9.47 10.14
C LEU A 61 -16.87 -10.70 10.45
N PRO A 62 -16.79 -11.19 11.72
CA PRO A 62 -16.08 -12.43 12.03
C PRO A 62 -16.58 -13.64 11.26
N LEU A 63 -17.90 -13.73 10.98
CA LEU A 63 -18.47 -14.82 10.19
C LEU A 63 -17.95 -14.78 8.75
N PHE A 64 -18.02 -13.61 8.10
CA PHE A 64 -17.47 -13.44 6.75
C PHE A 64 -15.97 -13.73 6.70
N TYR A 65 -15.23 -13.32 7.73
CA TYR A 65 -13.82 -13.61 7.87
C TYR A 65 -13.54 -15.11 7.85
N VAL A 66 -14.28 -15.90 8.63
CA VAL A 66 -14.14 -17.39 8.67
C VAL A 66 -14.48 -17.97 7.31
N ILE A 67 -15.58 -17.53 6.67
CA ILE A 67 -16.01 -18.00 5.35
C ILE A 67 -14.92 -17.75 4.29
N PHE A 68 -14.41 -16.52 4.20
CA PHE A 68 -13.38 -16.18 3.21
C PHE A 68 -12.05 -16.90 3.49
N THR A 69 -11.69 -17.09 4.77
CA THR A 69 -10.50 -17.88 5.13
C THR A 69 -10.65 -19.34 4.73
N ALA A 70 -11.80 -19.94 4.94
CA ALA A 70 -12.10 -21.30 4.52
C ALA A 70 -12.06 -21.44 2.98
N LEU A 71 -12.64 -20.48 2.25
CA LEU A 71 -12.56 -20.46 0.79
C LEU A 71 -11.12 -20.31 0.30
N LEU A 72 -10.33 -19.42 0.92
CA LEU A 72 -8.90 -19.27 0.60
C LEU A 72 -8.16 -20.62 0.80
N PHE A 73 -8.42 -21.32 1.89
CA PHE A 73 -7.80 -22.62 2.15
C PHE A 73 -8.15 -23.68 1.09
N VAL A 74 -9.40 -23.69 0.63
CA VAL A 74 -9.83 -24.58 -0.48
C VAL A 74 -9.10 -24.20 -1.78
N VAL A 75 -9.07 -22.92 -2.12
CA VAL A 75 -8.41 -22.44 -3.34
C VAL A 75 -6.91 -22.76 -3.31
N VAL A 76 -6.22 -22.52 -2.19
CA VAL A 76 -4.78 -22.83 -2.07
C VAL A 76 -4.51 -24.34 -2.23
N LYS A 77 -5.40 -25.21 -1.73
CA LYS A 77 -5.29 -26.67 -1.95
C LYS A 77 -5.46 -27.07 -3.42
N MET A 78 -6.14 -26.28 -4.22
CA MET A 78 -6.29 -26.52 -5.66
C MET A 78 -5.07 -26.05 -6.47
N PHE A 79 -4.18 -25.25 -5.88
CA PHE A 79 -2.93 -24.84 -6.50
C PHE A 79 -1.92 -25.97 -6.45
N VAL A 80 -1.95 -26.81 -7.48
CA VAL A 80 -1.01 -27.93 -7.68
C VAL A 80 -0.24 -27.68 -8.98
N LEU A 81 1.07 -27.87 -8.95
CA LEU A 81 1.87 -27.82 -10.18
C LEU A 81 1.37 -28.87 -11.17
N PRO A 82 1.12 -28.53 -12.43
CA PRO A 82 0.69 -29.49 -13.44
C PRO A 82 1.72 -30.63 -13.58
N LYS A 83 1.25 -31.86 -13.72
CA LYS A 83 2.12 -33.03 -13.95
C LYS A 83 2.96 -32.81 -15.20
N GLY A 84 4.27 -32.90 -15.10
CA GLY A 84 5.21 -32.67 -16.22
C GLY A 84 6.10 -31.44 -16.03
N TYR A 85 5.77 -30.54 -15.11
CA TYR A 85 6.61 -29.38 -14.71
C TYR A 85 7.56 -29.71 -13.55
N GLU A 86 7.68 -30.96 -13.15
CA GLU A 86 8.62 -31.42 -12.12
C GLU A 86 10.10 -31.38 -12.58
N LYS A 87 10.35 -30.97 -13.83
CA LYS A 87 11.71 -30.88 -14.38
C LYS A 87 12.37 -29.57 -14.00
N GLU A 88 13.43 -29.76 -13.20
CA GLU A 88 14.56 -28.85 -12.99
C GLU A 88 14.17 -27.40 -12.76
N VAL A 89 14.22 -27.01 -11.48
CA VAL A 89 14.51 -25.63 -11.11
C VAL A 89 15.63 -25.18 -12.02
N VAL A 90 15.30 -24.40 -13.05
CA VAL A 90 16.29 -23.69 -13.83
C VAL A 90 16.99 -22.81 -12.80
N LYS A 91 18.12 -23.29 -12.32
CA LYS A 91 19.11 -22.44 -11.72
C LYS A 91 19.47 -21.49 -12.85
N GLU A 92 18.75 -20.36 -12.96
CA GLU A 92 19.34 -19.24 -13.62
C GLU A 92 20.70 -19.09 -12.95
N ASP A 93 21.73 -19.47 -13.68
CA ASP A 93 23.08 -18.98 -13.46
C ASP A 93 22.99 -17.46 -13.60
N THR A 94 22.44 -16.83 -12.60
CA THR A 94 22.72 -15.45 -12.29
C THR A 94 24.22 -15.45 -11.91
N LYS A 95 25.06 -15.45 -12.95
CA LYS A 95 26.34 -14.74 -12.90
C LYS A 95 26.01 -13.26 -12.70
N GLN A 96 25.34 -12.94 -11.59
CA GLN A 96 25.46 -11.64 -10.99
C GLN A 96 26.94 -11.57 -10.60
N GLU A 97 27.68 -10.71 -11.29
CA GLU A 97 28.95 -10.24 -10.75
C GLU A 97 28.73 -10.02 -9.27
N GLU A 98 29.50 -10.73 -8.43
CA GLU A 98 29.49 -10.61 -6.98
C GLU A 98 29.97 -9.20 -6.59
N THR A 99 29.16 -8.20 -6.88
CA THR A 99 29.32 -6.89 -6.28
C THR A 99 28.90 -7.05 -4.82
N GLU A 100 29.87 -7.01 -3.92
CA GLU A 100 29.65 -7.13 -2.48
C GLU A 100 28.51 -6.19 -2.04
N GLN A 101 27.48 -6.77 -1.45
CA GLN A 101 26.39 -6.00 -0.86
C GLN A 101 26.94 -5.11 0.25
N LEU A 102 26.61 -3.84 0.21
CA LEU A 102 27.03 -2.90 1.26
C LEU A 102 26.45 -3.31 2.61
N SER A 103 27.24 -3.21 3.68
CA SER A 103 26.67 -3.27 5.03
C SER A 103 25.65 -2.16 5.25
N PHE A 104 24.70 -2.34 6.16
CA PHE A 104 23.61 -1.38 6.39
C PHE A 104 24.11 0.04 6.66
N GLY A 105 25.14 0.19 7.50
CA GLY A 105 25.75 1.50 7.78
C GLY A 105 26.36 2.16 6.54
N LYS A 106 27.11 1.40 5.73
CA LYS A 106 27.69 1.89 4.47
C LYS A 106 26.57 2.25 3.45
N PHE A 107 25.49 1.47 3.40
CA PHE A 107 24.34 1.77 2.58
C PHE A 107 23.70 3.12 2.96
N CYS A 108 23.42 3.35 4.24
CA CYS A 108 22.85 4.61 4.71
C CYS A 108 23.77 5.81 4.42
N MET A 109 25.06 5.65 4.54
CA MET A 109 26.03 6.71 4.21
C MET A 109 26.09 7.00 2.70
N LYS A 110 26.06 5.96 1.86
CA LYS A 110 26.10 6.11 0.40
C LYS A 110 24.81 6.72 -0.14
N TYR A 111 23.66 6.28 0.35
CA TYR A 111 22.34 6.70 -0.14
C TYR A 111 21.60 7.65 0.83
N LYS A 112 22.32 8.64 1.40
CA LYS A 112 21.76 9.58 2.41
C LYS A 112 20.46 10.25 1.97
N LYS A 113 20.38 10.70 0.72
CA LYS A 113 19.16 11.35 0.18
C LYS A 113 17.98 10.39 0.13
N PHE A 114 18.24 9.11 -0.23
CA PHE A 114 17.22 8.07 -0.21
C PHE A 114 16.73 7.77 1.22
N ILE A 115 17.63 7.73 2.19
CA ILE A 115 17.22 7.56 3.61
C ILE A 115 16.38 8.75 4.09
N LEU A 116 16.76 9.99 3.75
CA LEU A 116 15.96 11.16 4.08
C LEU A 116 14.60 11.15 3.37
N PHE A 117 14.55 10.72 2.11
CA PHE A 117 13.30 10.47 1.38
C PHE A 117 12.39 9.50 2.15
N LEU A 118 12.93 8.38 2.66
CA LEU A 118 12.16 7.42 3.45
C LEU A 118 11.63 8.02 4.75
N VAL A 119 12.41 8.85 5.44
CA VAL A 119 11.95 9.57 6.65
C VAL A 119 10.77 10.49 6.32
N GLY A 120 10.88 11.28 5.25
CA GLY A 120 9.77 12.12 4.79
C GLY A 120 8.54 11.30 4.40
N PHE A 121 8.75 10.16 3.73
CA PHE A 121 7.68 9.27 3.33
C PHE A 121 6.97 8.64 4.55
N VAL A 122 7.70 8.24 5.60
CA VAL A 122 7.11 7.76 6.87
C VAL A 122 6.10 8.77 7.43
N LEU A 123 6.43 10.06 7.41
CA LEU A 123 5.54 11.12 7.92
C LEU A 123 4.27 11.27 7.06
N VAL A 124 4.42 11.23 5.72
CA VAL A 124 3.25 11.27 4.81
C VAL A 124 2.38 10.04 4.97
N TYR A 125 3.01 8.86 5.02
CA TYR A 125 2.30 7.58 5.09
C TYR A 125 1.63 7.35 6.45
N PHE A 126 2.12 8.00 7.52
CA PHE A 126 1.47 8.01 8.83
C PHE A 126 0.03 8.55 8.73
N ALA A 127 -0.17 9.72 8.09
CA ALA A 127 -1.50 10.28 7.90
C ALA A 127 -2.38 9.40 6.99
N HIS A 128 -1.79 8.83 5.94
CA HIS A 128 -2.49 7.89 5.08
C HIS A 128 -3.00 6.66 5.85
N THR A 129 -2.18 6.10 6.72
CA THR A 129 -2.56 4.95 7.55
C THR A 129 -3.63 5.30 8.58
N ILE A 130 -3.54 6.48 9.21
CA ILE A 130 -4.60 6.97 10.10
C ILE A 130 -5.94 7.02 9.36
N ILE A 131 -5.99 7.66 8.20
CA ILE A 131 -7.22 7.78 7.42
C ILE A 131 -7.78 6.40 7.07
N ASN A 132 -6.95 5.46 6.64
CA ASN A 132 -7.43 4.13 6.26
C ASN A 132 -7.91 3.30 7.46
N ASN A 133 -7.18 3.31 8.57
CA ASN A 133 -7.46 2.44 9.71
C ASN A 133 -8.58 2.98 10.60
N PHE A 134 -8.74 4.31 10.66
CA PHE A 134 -9.81 4.97 11.42
C PHE A 134 -10.90 5.54 10.50
N PHE A 135 -11.05 4.97 9.28
CA PHE A 135 -11.92 5.56 8.26
C PHE A 135 -13.38 5.57 8.68
N ILE A 136 -13.84 4.51 9.38
CA ILE A 136 -15.22 4.47 9.88
C ILE A 136 -15.48 5.59 10.91
N GLN A 137 -14.54 5.86 11.81
CA GLN A 137 -14.67 6.94 12.79
C GLN A 137 -14.70 8.32 12.12
N ILE A 138 -13.90 8.50 11.05
CA ILE A 138 -13.89 9.74 10.26
C ILE A 138 -15.25 9.95 9.57
N ILE A 139 -15.79 8.90 8.95
CA ILE A 139 -17.09 8.96 8.26
C ILE A 139 -18.23 9.19 9.23
N THR A 140 -18.28 8.47 10.34
CA THR A 140 -19.35 8.65 11.34
C THR A 140 -19.30 10.02 12.01
N ASN A 141 -18.12 10.62 12.15
CA ASN A 141 -17.95 11.98 12.69
C ASN A 141 -18.64 13.06 11.83
N ILE A 142 -18.85 12.79 10.54
CA ILE A 142 -19.56 13.70 9.60
C ILE A 142 -20.97 13.20 9.27
N GLY A 143 -21.48 12.24 10.05
CA GLY A 143 -22.85 11.70 9.88
C GLY A 143 -23.01 10.63 8.80
N GLY A 144 -21.90 10.09 8.27
CA GLY A 144 -21.95 8.98 7.32
C GLY A 144 -22.05 7.61 8.00
N THR A 145 -22.27 6.58 7.21
CA THR A 145 -22.59 5.21 7.63
C THR A 145 -21.52 4.20 7.22
N SER A 146 -21.66 2.95 7.63
CA SER A 146 -20.78 1.86 7.18
C SER A 146 -20.94 1.58 5.68
N ALA A 147 -22.13 1.77 5.11
CA ALA A 147 -22.35 1.67 3.67
C ALA A 147 -21.60 2.77 2.93
N ASP A 148 -21.63 4.01 3.43
CA ASP A 148 -20.86 5.12 2.87
C ASP A 148 -19.36 4.84 2.88
N MET A 149 -18.85 4.22 3.95
CA MET A 149 -17.46 3.76 4.01
C MET A 149 -17.17 2.74 2.91
N GLY A 150 -18.01 1.72 2.76
CA GLY A 150 -17.88 0.71 1.73
C GLY A 150 -17.86 1.30 0.33
N ASN A 151 -18.79 2.23 0.04
CA ASN A 151 -18.86 2.95 -1.23
C ASN A 151 -17.60 3.78 -1.49
N ALA A 152 -17.09 4.50 -0.49
CA ALA A 152 -15.90 5.34 -0.62
C ALA A 152 -14.63 4.51 -0.89
N VAL A 153 -14.48 3.37 -0.21
CA VAL A 153 -13.37 2.42 -0.44
C VAL A 153 -13.49 1.77 -1.82
N PHE A 154 -14.69 1.40 -2.25
CA PHE A 154 -14.95 0.89 -3.60
C PHE A 154 -14.49 1.88 -4.67
N VAL A 155 -14.90 3.15 -4.56
CA VAL A 155 -14.50 4.20 -5.50
C VAL A 155 -12.97 4.34 -5.54
N ALA A 156 -12.31 4.40 -4.38
CA ALA A 156 -10.86 4.51 -4.31
C ALA A 156 -10.16 3.34 -5.01
N ALA A 157 -10.54 2.09 -4.69
CA ALA A 157 -9.93 0.89 -5.23
C ALA A 157 -10.16 0.74 -6.75
N MET A 158 -11.35 1.09 -7.24
CA MET A 158 -11.63 1.07 -8.69
C MET A 158 -10.82 2.11 -9.47
N LEU A 159 -10.59 3.28 -8.89
CA LEU A 159 -9.78 4.34 -9.51
C LEU A 159 -8.27 4.06 -9.48
N GLU A 160 -7.78 3.19 -8.60
CA GLU A 160 -6.39 2.75 -8.59
C GLU A 160 -6.01 1.96 -9.85
N LEU A 161 -6.93 1.14 -10.37
CA LEU A 161 -6.68 0.23 -11.49
C LEU A 161 -6.17 0.93 -12.76
N PRO A 162 -6.83 2.00 -13.27
CA PRO A 162 -6.33 2.70 -14.45
C PRO A 162 -4.93 3.26 -14.26
N THR A 163 -4.65 3.85 -13.09
CA THR A 163 -3.33 4.43 -12.80
C THR A 163 -2.24 3.36 -12.82
N MET A 164 -2.47 2.21 -12.18
CA MET A 164 -1.52 1.10 -12.16
C MET A 164 -1.34 0.49 -13.56
N ALA A 165 -2.43 0.32 -14.33
CA ALA A 165 -2.39 -0.22 -15.68
C ALA A 165 -1.61 0.67 -16.67
N PHE A 166 -1.74 2.00 -16.53
CA PHE A 166 -1.06 2.95 -17.41
C PHE A 166 0.30 3.41 -16.88
N PHE A 167 0.74 2.93 -15.73
CA PHE A 167 1.97 3.39 -15.08
C PHE A 167 3.20 3.23 -15.98
N THR A 168 3.38 2.09 -16.64
CA THR A 168 4.53 1.86 -17.53
C THR A 168 4.61 2.92 -18.64
N LYS A 169 3.49 3.25 -19.28
CA LYS A 169 3.45 4.30 -20.30
C LYS A 169 3.73 5.70 -19.73
N MET A 170 3.39 5.92 -18.46
CA MET A 170 3.69 7.18 -17.77
C MET A 170 5.18 7.27 -17.44
N SER A 171 5.79 6.19 -16.96
CA SER A 171 7.21 6.14 -16.56
C SER A 171 8.15 6.24 -17.77
N GLU A 172 7.72 5.85 -18.97
CA GLU A 172 8.48 6.08 -20.21
C GLU A 172 8.61 7.58 -20.57
N LYS A 173 7.64 8.40 -20.16
CA LYS A 173 7.58 9.83 -20.53
C LYS A 173 7.95 10.76 -19.40
N ILE A 174 7.73 10.35 -18.16
CA ILE A 174 7.89 11.17 -16.97
C ILE A 174 8.83 10.43 -16.01
N ASN A 175 9.87 11.10 -15.62
CA ASN A 175 10.86 10.62 -14.66
C ASN A 175 10.22 10.17 -13.33
N CYS A 176 10.62 8.99 -12.82
CA CYS A 176 10.04 8.40 -11.62
C CYS A 176 10.14 9.29 -10.37
N GLY A 177 11.23 10.03 -10.22
CA GLY A 177 11.34 11.01 -9.13
C GLY A 177 10.30 12.13 -9.22
N THR A 178 9.91 12.55 -10.43
CA THR A 178 8.83 13.52 -10.64
C THR A 178 7.46 12.93 -10.32
N LEU A 179 7.21 11.69 -10.73
CA LEU A 179 5.97 10.96 -10.39
C LEU A 179 5.81 10.81 -8.88
N ILE A 180 6.90 10.48 -8.16
CA ILE A 180 6.90 10.42 -6.70
C ILE A 180 6.55 11.79 -6.08
N LYS A 181 7.19 12.89 -6.52
CA LYS A 181 6.89 14.23 -6.00
C LYS A 181 5.44 14.61 -6.20
N PHE A 182 4.89 14.33 -7.39
CA PHE A 182 3.48 14.54 -7.68
C PHE A 182 2.58 13.70 -6.79
N SER A 183 2.89 12.42 -6.62
CA SER A 183 2.15 11.51 -5.75
C SER A 183 2.12 11.99 -4.30
N ILE A 184 3.25 12.44 -3.76
CA ILE A 184 3.34 12.98 -2.40
C ILE A 184 2.51 14.25 -2.22
N LEU A 185 2.47 15.13 -3.22
CA LEU A 185 1.57 16.29 -3.20
C LEU A 185 0.10 15.86 -3.20
N MET A 186 -0.25 14.84 -3.97
CA MET A 186 -1.62 14.31 -3.99
C MET A 186 -2.02 13.63 -2.67
N PHE A 187 -1.06 13.01 -1.94
CA PHE A 187 -1.30 12.59 -0.56
C PHE A 187 -1.66 13.78 0.34
N CYS A 188 -0.91 14.87 0.27
CA CYS A 188 -1.21 16.08 1.08
C CYS A 188 -2.60 16.65 0.73
N VAL A 189 -2.96 16.70 -0.56
CA VAL A 189 -4.29 17.14 -1.01
C VAL A 189 -5.38 16.21 -0.46
N LYS A 190 -5.20 14.89 -0.57
CA LYS A 190 -6.13 13.90 0.00
C LYS A 190 -6.32 14.10 1.50
N HIS A 191 -5.21 14.23 2.25
CA HIS A 191 -5.26 14.38 3.70
C HIS A 191 -5.94 15.69 4.10
N ALA A 192 -5.64 16.79 3.41
CA ALA A 192 -6.30 18.07 3.64
C ALA A 192 -7.80 18.03 3.32
N LEU A 193 -8.19 17.45 2.17
CA LEU A 193 -9.60 17.26 1.82
C LEU A 193 -10.34 16.41 2.86
N THR A 194 -9.70 15.37 3.40
CA THR A 194 -10.30 14.54 4.45
C THR A 194 -10.45 15.32 5.76
N TYR A 195 -9.47 16.16 6.12
CA TYR A 195 -9.53 17.01 7.32
C TYR A 195 -10.65 18.04 7.24
N PHE A 196 -10.81 18.71 6.08
CA PHE A 196 -11.84 19.73 5.86
C PHE A 196 -13.20 19.13 5.47
N ALA A 197 -13.32 17.80 5.38
CA ALA A 197 -14.58 17.18 4.98
C ALA A 197 -15.68 17.41 6.01
N THR A 198 -16.77 18.00 5.55
CA THR A 198 -18.01 18.21 6.32
C THR A 198 -19.17 17.35 5.84
N ASN A 199 -18.96 16.61 4.75
CA ASN A 199 -19.98 15.74 4.13
C ASN A 199 -19.30 14.65 3.28
N MET A 200 -20.08 13.65 2.88
CA MET A 200 -19.58 12.50 2.12
C MET A 200 -19.05 12.86 0.73
N ILE A 201 -19.56 13.93 0.09
CA ILE A 201 -19.05 14.35 -1.23
C ILE A 201 -17.57 14.71 -1.14
N MET A 202 -17.16 15.44 -0.09
CA MET A 202 -15.75 15.79 0.13
C MET A 202 -14.89 14.54 0.40
N ILE A 203 -15.43 13.54 1.10
CA ILE A 203 -14.76 12.26 1.29
C ILE A 203 -14.56 11.56 -0.05
N TYR A 204 -15.58 11.50 -0.91
CA TYR A 204 -15.43 10.91 -2.25
C TYR A 204 -14.38 11.64 -3.08
N LEU A 205 -14.34 12.97 -3.04
CA LEU A 205 -13.29 13.76 -3.72
C LEU A 205 -11.90 13.44 -3.16
N ALA A 206 -11.77 13.29 -1.84
CA ALA A 206 -10.51 12.85 -1.23
C ALA A 206 -10.12 11.44 -1.69
N GLN A 207 -11.08 10.52 -1.85
CA GLN A 207 -10.81 9.17 -2.35
C GLN A 207 -10.42 9.16 -3.84
N VAL A 208 -10.94 10.08 -4.67
CA VAL A 208 -10.44 10.24 -6.05
C VAL A 208 -8.95 10.56 -6.08
N CYS A 209 -8.44 11.37 -5.14
CA CYS A 209 -7.00 11.65 -5.05
C CYS A 209 -6.14 10.40 -4.80
N GLN A 210 -6.73 9.29 -4.30
CA GLN A 210 -6.04 8.02 -4.06
C GLN A 210 -5.35 7.47 -5.31
N MET A 211 -5.97 7.62 -6.48
CA MET A 211 -5.41 7.16 -7.74
C MET A 211 -4.07 7.81 -8.07
N PHE A 212 -3.89 9.09 -7.71
CA PHE A 212 -2.65 9.82 -7.95
C PHE A 212 -1.70 9.80 -6.75
N ALA A 213 -2.21 9.51 -5.55
CA ALA A 213 -1.42 9.37 -4.34
C ALA A 213 -0.83 7.95 -4.26
N TYR A 214 -1.56 7.00 -3.71
CA TYR A 214 -1.07 5.67 -3.42
C TYR A 214 -0.81 4.82 -4.68
N ALA A 215 -1.77 4.79 -5.62
CA ALA A 215 -1.65 3.94 -6.81
C ALA A 215 -0.51 4.36 -7.73
N LEU A 216 -0.15 5.64 -7.75
CA LEU A 216 1.01 6.13 -8.47
C LEU A 216 2.31 5.92 -7.69
N PHE A 217 2.29 6.13 -6.36
CA PHE A 217 3.48 6.01 -5.51
C PHE A 217 4.07 4.61 -5.52
N VAL A 218 3.22 3.58 -5.41
CA VAL A 218 3.69 2.19 -5.26
C VAL A 218 4.59 1.77 -6.41
N PRO A 219 4.16 1.78 -7.69
CA PRO A 219 5.05 1.41 -8.79
C PRO A 219 6.19 2.42 -8.98
N ALA A 220 5.94 3.73 -8.81
CA ALA A 220 6.99 4.74 -8.97
C ALA A 220 8.15 4.53 -7.99
N SER A 221 7.87 4.12 -6.75
CA SER A 221 8.90 3.83 -5.74
C SER A 221 9.76 2.62 -6.12
N VAL A 222 9.15 1.58 -6.71
CA VAL A 222 9.88 0.40 -7.19
C VAL A 222 10.87 0.77 -8.31
N TYR A 223 10.40 1.50 -9.32
CA TYR A 223 11.24 1.96 -10.42
C TYR A 223 12.33 2.91 -9.93
N TYR A 224 11.98 3.85 -9.06
CA TYR A 224 12.94 4.79 -8.48
C TYR A 224 14.08 4.07 -7.73
N VAL A 225 13.76 3.06 -6.92
CA VAL A 225 14.78 2.23 -6.25
C VAL A 225 15.66 1.52 -7.27
N ASN A 226 15.06 0.93 -8.32
CA ASN A 226 15.80 0.19 -9.34
C ASN A 226 16.76 1.08 -10.15
N GLU A 227 16.40 2.35 -10.37
CA GLU A 227 17.23 3.30 -11.10
C GLU A 227 18.29 3.95 -10.20
N LYS A 228 17.96 4.22 -8.94
CA LYS A 228 18.81 4.97 -8.02
C LYS A 228 19.82 4.11 -7.28
N ILE A 229 19.49 2.85 -7.00
CA ILE A 229 20.28 1.96 -6.15
C ILE A 229 20.97 0.91 -7.00
N ALA A 230 22.27 0.70 -6.73
CA ALA A 230 23.07 -0.31 -7.42
C ALA A 230 22.42 -1.70 -7.30
N VAL A 231 22.54 -2.52 -8.35
CA VAL A 231 21.88 -3.84 -8.49
C VAL A 231 22.04 -4.70 -7.24
N ALA A 232 23.27 -4.80 -6.69
CA ALA A 232 23.57 -5.57 -5.49
C ALA A 232 22.78 -5.13 -4.24
N ASP A 233 22.36 -3.86 -4.18
CA ASP A 233 21.68 -3.27 -3.01
C ASP A 233 20.17 -3.01 -3.23
N ARG A 234 19.62 -3.30 -4.42
CA ARG A 234 18.21 -3.02 -4.77
C ARG A 234 17.22 -3.68 -3.83
N VAL A 235 17.44 -4.96 -3.49
CA VAL A 235 16.58 -5.70 -2.55
C VAL A 235 16.51 -4.97 -1.21
N LYS A 236 17.65 -4.48 -0.72
CA LYS A 236 17.73 -3.69 0.51
C LYS A 236 16.93 -2.38 0.40
N GLY A 237 17.07 -1.69 -0.74
CA GLY A 237 16.30 -0.48 -1.03
C GLY A 237 14.79 -0.72 -1.03
N GLN A 238 14.31 -1.76 -1.73
CA GLN A 238 12.89 -2.14 -1.77
C GLN A 238 12.36 -2.53 -0.38
N SER A 239 13.15 -3.31 0.38
CA SER A 239 12.81 -3.69 1.74
C SER A 239 12.67 -2.48 2.66
N LEU A 240 13.52 -1.45 2.51
CA LEU A 240 13.43 -0.23 3.29
C LEU A 240 12.18 0.60 2.96
N VAL A 241 11.74 0.66 1.69
CA VAL A 241 10.45 1.29 1.33
C VAL A 241 9.30 0.57 2.03
N THR A 242 9.25 -0.76 1.95
CA THR A 242 8.20 -1.57 2.62
C THR A 242 8.25 -1.42 4.14
N THR A 243 9.46 -1.43 4.73
CA THR A 243 9.67 -1.20 6.17
C THR A 243 9.15 0.18 6.58
N SER A 244 9.35 1.20 5.76
CA SER A 244 8.85 2.56 6.02
C SER A 244 7.31 2.60 6.08
N MET A 245 6.62 1.86 5.20
CA MET A 245 5.16 1.71 5.25
C MET A 245 4.71 1.03 6.55
N THR A 246 5.36 -0.08 6.90
CA THR A 246 5.05 -0.84 8.13
C THR A 246 5.31 0.00 9.39
N LEU A 247 6.44 0.70 9.43
CA LEU A 247 6.83 1.57 10.55
C LEU A 247 5.81 2.70 10.74
N SER A 248 5.40 3.35 9.64
CA SER A 248 4.31 4.32 9.66
C SER A 248 3.03 3.73 10.23
N GLY A 249 2.70 2.50 9.82
CA GLY A 249 1.52 1.77 10.31
C GLY A 249 1.56 1.55 11.83
N VAL A 250 2.70 1.14 12.36
CA VAL A 250 2.87 0.94 13.81
C VAL A 250 2.66 2.26 14.57
N PHE A 251 3.32 3.33 14.14
CA PHE A 251 3.16 4.64 14.79
C PHE A 251 1.75 5.20 14.62
N ALA A 252 1.14 5.06 13.45
CA ALA A 252 -0.20 5.56 13.18
C ALA A 252 -1.25 4.85 14.02
N ASN A 253 -1.17 3.53 14.17
CA ASN A 253 -2.12 2.78 15.00
C ASN A 253 -1.95 3.10 16.48
N PHE A 254 -0.70 3.16 16.97
CA PHE A 254 -0.44 3.42 18.38
C PHE A 254 -0.73 4.87 18.77
N ALA A 255 -0.04 5.82 18.15
CA ALA A 255 -0.21 7.24 18.45
C ALA A 255 -1.58 7.77 17.97
N GLY A 256 -2.02 7.35 16.78
CA GLY A 256 -3.31 7.73 16.23
C GLY A 256 -4.49 7.24 17.06
N GLY A 257 -4.44 6.00 17.58
CA GLY A 257 -5.46 5.47 18.49
C GLY A 257 -5.55 6.26 19.79
N ILE A 258 -4.42 6.49 20.47
CA ILE A 258 -4.38 7.31 21.70
C ILE A 258 -4.90 8.73 21.45
N MET A 259 -4.47 9.36 20.36
CA MET A 259 -4.93 10.71 20.02
C MET A 259 -6.41 10.73 19.66
N LEU A 260 -6.92 9.71 18.99
CA LEU A 260 -8.34 9.61 18.65
C LEU A 260 -9.21 9.54 19.91
N ASP A 261 -8.82 8.70 20.88
CA ASP A 261 -9.55 8.53 22.13
C ASP A 261 -9.48 9.78 23.03
N ALA A 262 -8.32 10.46 23.04
CA ALA A 262 -8.09 11.61 23.92
C ALA A 262 -8.56 12.94 23.33
N LEU A 263 -8.43 13.14 22.02
CA LEU A 263 -8.57 14.45 21.37
C LEU A 263 -9.65 14.45 20.26
N GLY A 264 -10.10 13.27 19.85
CA GLY A 264 -11.09 13.10 18.77
C GLY A 264 -10.53 13.20 17.36
N VAL A 265 -11.41 12.93 16.39
CA VAL A 265 -11.07 12.77 14.94
C VAL A 265 -10.39 14.02 14.36
N GLY A 266 -10.91 15.22 14.66
CA GLY A 266 -10.39 16.45 14.07
C GLY A 266 -8.91 16.71 14.39
N HIS A 267 -8.50 16.51 15.64
CA HIS A 267 -7.11 16.72 16.04
C HIS A 267 -6.15 15.69 15.44
N VAL A 268 -6.59 14.43 15.32
CA VAL A 268 -5.81 13.36 14.68
C VAL A 268 -5.58 13.67 13.20
N LEU A 269 -6.63 14.10 12.50
CA LEU A 269 -6.52 14.48 11.09
C LEU A 269 -5.64 15.72 10.90
N LEU A 270 -5.76 16.73 11.77
CA LEU A 270 -4.91 17.93 11.73
C LEU A 270 -3.43 17.55 11.90
N ALA A 271 -3.11 16.74 12.90
CA ALA A 271 -1.75 16.23 13.10
C ALA A 271 -1.24 15.49 11.86
N GLY A 272 -2.10 14.65 11.25
CA GLY A 272 -1.79 13.95 10.00
C GLY A 272 -1.48 14.91 8.85
N VAL A 273 -2.26 15.97 8.66
CA VAL A 273 -2.02 17.00 7.63
C VAL A 273 -0.69 17.71 7.86
N ILE A 274 -0.40 18.11 9.09
CA ILE A 274 0.87 18.78 9.43
C ILE A 274 2.06 17.87 9.13
N LEU A 275 2.00 16.61 9.59
CA LEU A 275 3.06 15.61 9.33
C LEU A 275 3.21 15.33 7.82
N SER A 276 2.11 15.28 7.07
CA SER A 276 2.15 15.12 5.62
C SER A 276 2.86 16.28 4.93
N ILE A 277 2.59 17.50 5.33
CA ILE A 277 3.23 18.69 4.74
C ILE A 277 4.74 18.67 5.05
N VAL A 278 5.12 18.42 6.29
CA VAL A 278 6.54 18.30 6.68
C VAL A 278 7.21 17.17 5.90
N GLY A 279 6.58 16.00 5.84
CA GLY A 279 7.09 14.88 5.08
C GLY A 279 7.21 15.16 3.58
N ALA A 280 6.22 15.85 3.00
CA ALA A 280 6.24 16.24 1.59
C ALA A 280 7.41 17.18 1.27
N VAL A 281 7.68 18.15 2.11
CA VAL A 281 8.84 19.06 1.95
C VAL A 281 10.13 18.23 1.94
N ILE A 282 10.31 17.33 2.88
CA ILE A 282 11.49 16.46 2.94
C ILE A 282 11.60 15.61 1.67
N VAL A 283 10.52 14.93 1.24
CA VAL A 283 10.52 14.11 0.03
C VAL A 283 10.85 14.93 -1.21
N ILE A 284 10.24 16.09 -1.39
CA ILE A 284 10.46 16.96 -2.56
C ILE A 284 11.91 17.42 -2.66
N LEU A 285 12.53 17.74 -1.52
CA LEU A 285 13.93 18.21 -1.46
C LEU A 285 14.94 17.05 -1.65
N THR A 286 14.60 15.84 -1.25
CA THR A 286 15.52 14.69 -1.25
C THR A 286 15.36 13.76 -2.43
N THR A 287 14.19 13.74 -3.09
CA THR A 287 13.95 12.93 -4.29
C THR A 287 14.68 13.52 -5.48
N GLU A 288 15.57 12.74 -6.05
CA GLU A 288 16.35 13.13 -7.24
C GLU A 288 15.58 12.77 -8.51
N LYS A 289 15.90 13.48 -9.61
CA LYS A 289 15.42 13.06 -10.95
C LYS A 289 16.24 11.84 -11.38
N VAL A 290 15.57 10.78 -11.73
CA VAL A 290 16.13 9.53 -12.25
C VAL A 290 15.31 9.09 -13.43
#